data_1c99e150d6c19ae667ec8e7ee1dc34b0
#
_entry.id   1c99e150d6c19ae667ec8e7ee1dc34b0
#
_cell.length_a   1.000
_cell.length_b   1.000
_cell.length_c   1.000
_cell.angle_alpha   90.00
_cell.angle_beta   90.00
_cell.angle_gamma   90.00
#
_symmetry.space_group_name_H-M   'P 1'
#
loop_
_entity.id
_entity.type
_entity.pdbx_description
1 polymer ?
#
loop_
_entity_poly.entity_id
_entity_poly.type
_entity_poly.pdbx_seq_one_letter_code
_entity_poly.pdbx_strand_id
1 'polypeptide(L)'
;MVIELKNEQLTVQFSEFGGALSSIKDKDGVEYLWQGNPEYWSGQAPVLFPICGSLRNDWAIYGPAERPHFTGIIPRHGLVRKENFDYCKIDDSTVSFSFKANEKTLKEYPYHFVLNIIYKLHGSTITTEYQVISSEIERSIPYFIGGHPGFNCPLEDNEKYEDYYLEFSEYETCSIPKSFPNTGLLDLQDRTPF
;
A
#
# COMPACT_ATOMS: atom_id res chain seq x y z
N MET A 1 -22.08 -4.55 -2.65
CA MET A 1 -22.28 -3.18 -3.25
C MET A 1 -20.93 -2.74 -3.74
N VAL A 2 -20.81 -2.16 -4.94
CA VAL A 2 -19.54 -1.66 -5.44
C VAL A 2 -19.27 -0.30 -4.79
N ILE A 3 -18.07 -0.11 -4.22
CA ILE A 3 -17.61 1.17 -3.70
C ILE A 3 -16.95 1.91 -4.86
N GLU A 4 -17.49 3.04 -5.25
CA GLU A 4 -17.10 3.73 -6.48
C GLU A 4 -17.08 5.25 -6.31
N LEU A 5 -16.07 5.90 -6.89
CA LEU A 5 -16.03 7.31 -7.22
C LEU A 5 -16.02 7.45 -8.73
N LYS A 6 -16.78 8.43 -9.25
CA LYS A 6 -16.90 8.61 -10.70
C LYS A 6 -17.05 10.08 -11.05
N ASN A 7 -16.41 10.48 -12.14
CA ASN A 7 -16.61 11.78 -12.81
C ASN A 7 -16.65 11.58 -14.34
N GLU A 8 -16.54 12.65 -15.10
CA GLU A 8 -16.57 12.60 -16.57
C GLU A 8 -15.33 11.93 -17.20
N GLN A 9 -14.22 11.80 -16.46
CA GLN A 9 -12.95 11.28 -16.96
C GLN A 9 -12.65 9.87 -16.47
N LEU A 10 -12.92 9.58 -15.20
CA LEU A 10 -12.57 8.32 -14.55
C LEU A 10 -13.72 7.70 -13.78
N THR A 11 -13.73 6.38 -13.77
CA THR A 11 -14.48 5.52 -12.85
C THR A 11 -13.47 4.74 -12.02
N VAL A 12 -13.48 4.95 -10.69
CA VAL A 12 -12.54 4.36 -9.75
C VAL A 12 -13.28 3.50 -8.76
N GLN A 13 -12.90 2.23 -8.65
CA GLN A 13 -13.52 1.28 -7.73
C GLN A 13 -12.57 0.85 -6.63
N PHE A 14 -13.13 0.47 -5.50
CA PHE A 14 -12.41 0.15 -4.28
C PHE A 14 -12.92 -1.15 -3.66
N SER A 15 -12.07 -1.77 -2.86
CA SER A 15 -12.37 -2.95 -2.05
C SER A 15 -12.27 -2.61 -0.57
N GLU A 16 -13.26 -3.06 0.23
CA GLU A 16 -13.16 -3.05 1.69
C GLU A 16 -11.96 -3.90 2.18
N PHE A 17 -11.68 -4.98 1.44
CA PHE A 17 -10.54 -5.83 1.74
C PHE A 17 -9.24 -5.12 1.39
N GLY A 18 -8.47 -4.78 2.44
CA GLY A 18 -7.26 -3.99 2.34
C GLY A 18 -7.47 -2.48 2.21
N GLY A 19 -8.72 -1.98 2.11
CA GLY A 19 -9.02 -0.57 1.87
C GLY A 19 -8.40 -0.07 0.56
N ALA A 20 -8.38 -0.90 -0.48
CA ALA A 20 -7.50 -0.74 -1.63
C ALA A 20 -8.26 -0.37 -2.92
N LEU A 21 -7.55 0.26 -3.86
CA LEU A 21 -8.00 0.41 -5.25
C LEU A 21 -8.20 -0.98 -5.88
N SER A 22 -9.28 -1.14 -6.65
CA SER A 22 -9.60 -2.38 -7.37
C SER A 22 -9.83 -2.20 -8.87
N SER A 23 -10.13 -0.98 -9.33
CA SER A 23 -10.23 -0.65 -10.76
C SER A 23 -10.04 0.86 -10.95
N ILE A 24 -9.42 1.23 -12.07
CA ILE A 24 -9.29 2.61 -12.54
C ILE A 24 -9.56 2.59 -14.03
N LYS A 25 -10.72 3.05 -14.45
CA LYS A 25 -11.11 3.11 -15.86
C LYS A 25 -11.32 4.54 -16.31
N ASP A 26 -10.88 4.83 -17.52
CA ASP A 26 -11.26 6.06 -18.17
C ASP A 26 -12.67 6.00 -18.78
N LYS A 27 -13.08 7.10 -19.46
CA LYS A 27 -14.38 7.20 -20.12
C LYS A 27 -14.55 6.25 -21.31
N ASP A 28 -13.45 5.77 -21.90
CA ASP A 28 -13.43 4.85 -23.05
C ASP A 28 -13.36 3.39 -22.59
N GLY A 29 -13.24 3.13 -21.27
CA GLY A 29 -13.26 1.83 -20.63
C GLY A 29 -11.88 1.17 -20.50
N VAL A 30 -10.80 1.88 -20.84
CA VAL A 30 -9.43 1.40 -20.64
C VAL A 30 -9.14 1.21 -19.15
N GLU A 31 -8.75 0.02 -18.75
CA GLU A 31 -8.42 -0.32 -17.36
C GLU A 31 -6.93 -0.09 -17.10
N TYR A 32 -6.63 0.87 -16.25
CA TYR A 32 -5.25 1.23 -15.88
C TYR A 32 -4.68 0.33 -14.79
N LEU A 33 -5.54 -0.15 -13.87
CA LEU A 33 -5.07 -0.94 -12.75
C LEU A 33 -4.98 -2.42 -13.14
N TRP A 34 -3.89 -3.08 -12.73
CA TRP A 34 -3.75 -4.53 -12.85
C TRP A 34 -4.90 -5.27 -12.16
N GLN A 35 -5.47 -6.26 -12.84
CA GLN A 35 -6.68 -6.93 -12.38
C GLN A 35 -6.43 -8.25 -11.62
N GLY A 36 -5.20 -8.46 -11.15
CA GLY A 36 -4.91 -9.54 -10.19
C GLY A 36 -4.89 -10.94 -10.79
N ASN A 37 -4.28 -11.16 -11.98
CA ASN A 37 -4.12 -12.49 -12.52
C ASN A 37 -3.20 -13.35 -11.62
N PRO A 38 -3.71 -14.44 -10.99
CA PRO A 38 -2.95 -15.26 -10.06
C PRO A 38 -1.77 -16.02 -10.70
N GLU A 39 -1.73 -16.13 -12.03
CA GLU A 39 -0.61 -16.73 -12.75
C GLU A 39 0.68 -15.90 -12.57
N TYR A 40 0.53 -14.58 -12.42
CA TYR A 40 1.64 -13.65 -12.24
C TYR A 40 1.62 -13.02 -10.86
N TRP A 41 0.57 -12.29 -10.54
CA TRP A 41 0.37 -11.63 -9.25
C TRP A 41 -1.10 -11.38 -8.96
N SER A 42 -1.62 -12.03 -7.91
CA SER A 42 -3.02 -11.92 -7.49
C SER A 42 -3.38 -10.60 -6.78
N GLY A 43 -2.39 -9.77 -6.42
CA GLY A 43 -2.63 -8.45 -5.84
C GLY A 43 -2.98 -7.43 -6.91
N GLN A 44 -3.49 -6.27 -6.48
CA GLN A 44 -3.82 -5.14 -7.35
C GLN A 44 -3.15 -3.85 -6.87
N ALA A 45 -3.55 -3.34 -5.71
CA ALA A 45 -3.04 -2.10 -5.12
C ALA A 45 -2.98 -2.18 -3.59
N PRO A 46 -2.28 -3.16 -2.99
CA PRO A 46 -2.28 -3.31 -1.54
C PRO A 46 -1.66 -2.10 -0.84
N VAL A 47 -2.24 -1.74 0.30
CA VAL A 47 -1.67 -0.79 1.24
C VAL A 47 -0.78 -1.55 2.22
N LEU A 48 0.44 -1.05 2.39
CA LEU A 48 1.50 -1.68 3.17
C LEU A 48 1.61 -0.98 4.52
N PHE A 49 1.32 -1.69 5.61
CA PHE A 49 1.41 -1.19 6.98
C PHE A 49 1.45 -2.34 7.99
N PRO A 50 2.21 -2.30 9.08
CA PRO A 50 3.12 -1.23 9.52
C PRO A 50 4.54 -1.34 8.94
N ILE A 51 4.76 -2.19 7.94
CA ILE A 51 6.04 -2.30 7.24
C ILE A 51 5.85 -2.34 5.72
N CYS A 52 6.87 -1.85 4.99
CA CYS A 52 7.04 -2.03 3.55
C CYS A 52 8.15 -3.06 3.32
N GLY A 53 7.91 -4.07 2.48
CA GLY A 53 8.88 -5.15 2.26
C GLY A 53 8.81 -6.24 3.34
N SER A 54 9.95 -6.86 3.65
CA SER A 54 10.06 -7.98 4.60
C SER A 54 11.03 -7.65 5.72
N LEU A 55 10.78 -8.23 6.89
CA LEU A 55 11.72 -8.28 8.00
C LEU A 55 12.53 -9.58 7.93
N ARG A 56 13.70 -9.60 8.56
CA ARG A 56 14.49 -10.83 8.73
C ARG A 56 13.68 -11.86 9.51
N ASN A 57 13.41 -13.01 8.90
CA ASN A 57 12.59 -14.09 9.47
C ASN A 57 11.18 -13.63 9.90
N ASP A 58 10.66 -12.56 9.28
CA ASP A 58 9.41 -11.89 9.62
C ASP A 58 9.33 -11.37 11.07
N TRP A 59 10.44 -11.27 11.78
CA TRP A 59 10.49 -10.90 13.20
C TRP A 59 10.71 -9.41 13.39
N ALA A 60 9.92 -8.84 14.30
CA ALA A 60 10.09 -7.48 14.84
C ALA A 60 10.28 -7.54 16.35
N ILE A 61 11.10 -6.63 16.86
CA ILE A 61 11.27 -6.37 18.30
C ILE A 61 10.83 -4.94 18.56
N TYR A 62 9.93 -4.75 19.50
CA TYR A 62 9.36 -3.46 19.85
C TYR A 62 9.77 -3.03 21.25
N GLY A 63 9.91 -1.72 21.42
CA GLY A 63 10.33 -1.11 22.68
C GLY A 63 11.72 -0.52 22.59
N PRO A 64 12.19 0.19 23.64
CA PRO A 64 13.54 0.71 23.71
C PRO A 64 14.56 -0.44 23.74
N ALA A 65 15.72 -0.22 23.15
CA ALA A 65 16.78 -1.24 23.03
C ALA A 65 17.19 -1.84 24.38
N GLU A 66 17.13 -1.03 25.44
CA GLU A 66 17.46 -1.44 26.82
C GLU A 66 16.37 -2.30 27.46
N ARG A 67 15.17 -2.30 26.90
CA ARG A 67 14.01 -3.07 27.39
C ARG A 67 13.17 -3.56 26.22
N PRO A 68 13.61 -4.56 25.47
CA PRO A 68 12.78 -5.19 24.44
C PRO A 68 11.62 -5.90 25.15
N HIS A 69 10.41 -5.33 25.04
CA HIS A 69 9.26 -5.81 25.79
C HIS A 69 8.34 -6.70 25.00
N PHE A 70 8.46 -6.72 23.69
CA PHE A 70 7.54 -7.42 22.83
C PHE A 70 8.20 -7.84 21.52
N THR A 71 7.89 -9.05 21.08
CA THR A 71 8.26 -9.58 19.75
C THR A 71 7.00 -9.95 18.99
N GLY A 72 6.98 -9.67 17.69
CA GLY A 72 5.87 -10.06 16.84
C GLY A 72 6.35 -10.58 15.49
N ILE A 73 5.48 -11.33 14.82
CA ILE A 73 5.71 -11.82 13.46
C ILE A 73 4.91 -10.94 12.50
N ILE A 74 5.62 -10.14 11.70
CA ILE A 74 4.98 -9.29 10.70
C ILE A 74 5.33 -9.82 9.31
N PRO A 75 4.35 -10.37 8.60
CA PRO A 75 4.57 -10.91 7.26
C PRO A 75 4.96 -9.80 6.29
N ARG A 76 5.56 -10.20 5.18
CA ARG A 76 5.91 -9.28 4.10
C ARG A 76 4.75 -8.33 3.79
N HIS A 77 5.06 -7.02 3.74
CA HIS A 77 4.13 -5.91 3.50
C HIS A 77 3.11 -5.66 4.62
N GLY A 78 3.35 -6.21 5.81
CA GLY A 78 2.57 -5.87 7.00
C GLY A 78 1.25 -6.63 7.14
N LEU A 79 0.39 -6.11 8.00
CA LEU A 79 -0.78 -6.80 8.53
C LEU A 79 -2.08 -6.41 7.82
N VAL A 80 -2.25 -5.12 7.46
CA VAL A 80 -3.57 -4.58 7.12
C VAL A 80 -4.08 -4.93 5.72
N ARG A 81 -3.19 -5.28 4.79
CA ARG A 81 -3.56 -5.60 3.40
C ARG A 81 -4.50 -6.81 3.24
N LYS A 82 -4.71 -7.59 4.30
CA LYS A 82 -5.59 -8.76 4.35
C LYS A 82 -6.71 -8.59 5.37
N GLU A 83 -6.95 -7.39 5.83
CA GLU A 83 -8.03 -7.08 6.76
C GLU A 83 -9.15 -6.32 6.06
N ASN A 84 -10.37 -6.44 6.58
CA ASN A 84 -11.49 -5.63 6.10
C ASN A 84 -11.47 -4.27 6.79
N PHE A 85 -11.70 -3.23 6.02
CA PHE A 85 -11.83 -1.86 6.48
C PHE A 85 -13.31 -1.47 6.49
N ASP A 86 -13.70 -0.71 7.48
CA ASP A 86 -14.94 0.06 7.41
C ASP A 86 -14.76 1.19 6.40
N TYR A 87 -15.80 1.57 5.68
CA TYR A 87 -15.72 2.68 4.75
C TYR A 87 -16.87 3.67 4.91
N CYS A 88 -16.60 4.90 4.51
CA CYS A 88 -17.57 5.97 4.44
C CYS A 88 -17.34 6.78 3.16
N LYS A 89 -18.37 6.90 2.33
CA LYS A 89 -18.36 7.85 1.22
C LYS A 89 -18.67 9.24 1.80
N ILE A 90 -17.67 10.11 1.81
CA ILE A 90 -17.75 11.45 2.42
C ILE A 90 -18.58 12.38 1.53
N ASP A 91 -18.31 12.31 0.20
CA ASP A 91 -19.02 13.02 -0.85
C ASP A 91 -18.90 12.26 -2.18
N ASP A 92 -19.32 12.86 -3.29
CA ASP A 92 -19.26 12.22 -4.61
C ASP A 92 -17.83 12.03 -5.16
N SER A 93 -16.86 12.72 -4.59
CA SER A 93 -15.45 12.69 -5.00
C SER A 93 -14.52 12.08 -3.97
N THR A 94 -15.02 11.72 -2.78
CA THR A 94 -14.19 11.33 -1.64
C THR A 94 -14.74 10.10 -0.93
N VAL A 95 -13.91 9.09 -0.74
CA VAL A 95 -14.19 7.92 0.10
C VAL A 95 -13.06 7.71 1.11
N SER A 96 -13.42 7.34 2.33
CA SER A 96 -12.48 7.01 3.40
C SER A 96 -12.67 5.57 3.84
N PHE A 97 -11.56 4.86 3.99
CA PHE A 97 -11.49 3.54 4.60
C PHE A 97 -10.80 3.65 5.95
N SER A 98 -11.31 2.97 6.97
CA SER A 98 -10.78 3.01 8.33
C SER A 98 -10.55 1.61 8.87
N PHE A 99 -9.37 1.37 9.42
CA PHE A 99 -9.03 0.13 10.13
C PHE A 99 -8.48 0.47 11.51
N LYS A 100 -9.09 -0.11 12.54
CA LYS A 100 -8.63 0.02 13.93
C LYS A 100 -7.89 -1.24 14.35
N ALA A 101 -6.77 -1.06 15.07
CA ALA A 101 -6.05 -2.17 15.69
C ALA A 101 -7.01 -3.06 16.49
N ASN A 102 -6.91 -4.37 16.28
CA ASN A 102 -7.73 -5.39 16.91
C ASN A 102 -6.86 -6.42 17.65
N GLU A 103 -7.48 -7.37 18.36
CA GLU A 103 -6.77 -8.40 19.12
C GLU A 103 -5.76 -9.19 18.28
N LYS A 104 -6.06 -9.43 17.00
CA LYS A 104 -5.17 -10.14 16.07
C LYS A 104 -3.94 -9.32 15.75
N THR A 105 -4.11 -8.05 15.38
CA THR A 105 -2.98 -7.17 15.03
C THR A 105 -2.15 -6.80 16.24
N LEU A 106 -2.75 -6.65 17.42
CA LEU A 106 -2.05 -6.32 18.68
C LEU A 106 -1.12 -7.43 19.16
N LYS A 107 -1.36 -8.70 18.76
CA LYS A 107 -0.44 -9.82 19.06
C LYS A 107 0.89 -9.69 18.32
N GLU A 108 0.88 -9.12 17.11
CA GLU A 108 2.05 -9.02 16.25
C GLU A 108 2.65 -7.59 16.22
N TYR A 109 1.82 -6.59 16.42
CA TYR A 109 2.18 -5.19 16.47
C TYR A 109 1.46 -4.53 17.65
N PRO A 110 2.13 -4.41 18.82
CA PRO A 110 1.51 -4.11 20.11
C PRO A 110 1.22 -2.62 20.30
N TYR A 111 0.62 -1.99 19.31
CA TYR A 111 0.28 -0.57 19.33
C TYR A 111 -1.17 -0.36 18.94
N HIS A 112 -1.86 0.48 19.69
CA HIS A 112 -3.21 0.91 19.36
C HIS A 112 -3.16 2.03 18.33
N PHE A 113 -3.71 1.78 17.17
CA PHE A 113 -3.76 2.73 16.07
C PHE A 113 -5.10 2.70 15.35
N VAL A 114 -5.38 3.78 14.63
CA VAL A 114 -6.37 3.82 13.55
C VAL A 114 -5.62 4.22 12.28
N LEU A 115 -5.78 3.44 11.22
CA LEU A 115 -5.31 3.76 9.89
C LEU A 115 -6.51 4.18 9.05
N ASN A 116 -6.50 5.43 8.58
CA ASN A 116 -7.44 5.90 7.57
C ASN A 116 -6.73 6.01 6.22
N ILE A 117 -7.41 5.55 5.18
CA ILE A 117 -7.00 5.69 3.78
C ILE A 117 -8.09 6.50 3.09
N ILE A 118 -7.75 7.69 2.64
CA ILE A 118 -8.70 8.63 2.05
C ILE A 118 -8.35 8.79 0.58
N TYR A 119 -9.29 8.42 -0.29
CA TYR A 119 -9.16 8.60 -1.73
C TYR A 119 -10.02 9.77 -2.20
N LYS A 120 -9.42 10.63 -3.01
CA LYS A 120 -10.09 11.79 -3.61
C LYS A 120 -9.91 11.75 -5.12
N LEU A 121 -11.02 11.89 -5.86
CA LEU A 121 -11.03 11.92 -7.31
C LEU A 121 -11.30 13.35 -7.80
N HIS A 122 -10.35 13.93 -8.52
CA HIS A 122 -10.51 15.26 -9.13
C HIS A 122 -9.97 15.25 -10.56
N GLY A 123 -10.85 15.43 -11.54
CA GLY A 123 -10.49 15.30 -12.96
C GLY A 123 -9.90 13.91 -13.23
N SER A 124 -8.70 13.84 -13.78
CA SER A 124 -7.94 12.60 -14.02
C SER A 124 -6.98 12.24 -12.87
N THR A 125 -7.08 12.91 -11.73
CA THR A 125 -6.17 12.73 -10.60
C THR A 125 -6.85 11.97 -9.48
N ILE A 126 -6.21 10.92 -8.98
CA ILE A 126 -6.58 10.19 -7.77
C ILE A 126 -5.54 10.52 -6.71
N THR A 127 -5.97 11.16 -5.63
CA THR A 127 -5.11 11.43 -4.46
C THR A 127 -5.37 10.37 -3.40
N THR A 128 -4.32 9.76 -2.89
CA THR A 128 -4.38 8.85 -1.74
C THR A 128 -3.71 9.51 -0.55
N GLU A 129 -4.45 9.69 0.54
CA GLU A 129 -3.96 10.23 1.81
C GLU A 129 -3.98 9.13 2.86
N TYR A 130 -2.87 8.93 3.54
CA TYR A 130 -2.76 8.01 4.66
C TYR A 130 -2.68 8.78 5.98
N GLN A 131 -3.58 8.47 6.89
CA GLN A 131 -3.58 9.03 8.24
C GLN A 131 -3.39 7.91 9.25
N VAL A 132 -2.28 7.94 9.97
CA VAL A 132 -2.00 7.02 11.08
C VAL A 132 -2.21 7.77 12.39
N ILE A 133 -3.25 7.38 13.12
CA ILE A 133 -3.62 7.98 14.40
C ILE A 133 -3.22 7.00 15.50
N SER A 134 -2.31 7.42 16.38
CA SER A 134 -1.93 6.65 17.57
C SER A 134 -2.87 6.95 18.73
N SER A 135 -3.30 5.90 19.42
CA SER A 135 -3.98 6.00 20.71
C SER A 135 -3.03 5.76 21.90
N GLU A 136 -1.73 5.62 21.64
CA GLU A 136 -0.71 5.47 22.67
C GLU A 136 -0.43 6.83 23.34
N ILE A 137 -0.45 6.86 24.66
CA ILE A 137 -0.33 8.12 25.42
C ILE A 137 1.15 8.45 25.71
N GLU A 138 1.97 7.45 26.01
CA GLU A 138 3.33 7.65 26.52
C GLU A 138 4.44 7.18 25.57
N ARG A 139 4.07 6.66 24.39
CA ARG A 139 5.04 6.10 23.45
C ARG A 139 4.69 6.41 21.99
N SER A 140 5.72 6.63 21.20
CA SER A 140 5.58 6.71 19.75
C SER A 140 5.37 5.33 19.14
N ILE A 141 4.62 5.28 18.04
CA ILE A 141 4.46 4.05 17.27
C ILE A 141 5.44 4.06 16.08
N PRO A 142 6.30 3.05 15.93
CA PRO A 142 7.20 2.93 14.78
C PRO A 142 6.47 2.29 13.61
N TYR A 143 6.41 2.93 12.47
CA TYR A 143 5.80 2.34 11.28
C TYR A 143 6.45 2.83 9.99
N PHE A 144 6.25 2.02 8.94
CA PHE A 144 6.40 2.41 7.55
C PHE A 144 5.04 2.24 6.87
N ILE A 145 4.76 3.07 5.90
CA ILE A 145 3.52 3.00 5.12
C ILE A 145 3.82 3.21 3.65
N GLY A 146 3.08 2.55 2.78
CA GLY A 146 3.21 2.72 1.34
C GLY A 146 2.03 2.16 0.56
N GLY A 147 1.86 2.65 -0.65
CA GLY A 147 1.00 2.07 -1.66
C GLY A 147 1.81 1.18 -2.61
N HIS A 148 1.17 0.12 -3.10
CA HIS A 148 1.80 -0.81 -4.04
C HIS A 148 0.84 -1.12 -5.21
N PRO A 149 0.43 -0.09 -5.99
CA PRO A 149 -0.43 -0.31 -7.14
C PRO A 149 0.34 -0.98 -8.27
N GLY A 150 -0.27 -1.99 -8.89
CA GLY A 150 0.15 -2.50 -10.19
C GLY A 150 -0.63 -1.81 -11.30
N PHE A 151 0.06 -1.37 -12.33
CA PHE A 151 -0.58 -0.80 -13.52
C PHE A 151 -0.45 -1.75 -14.69
N ASN A 152 -1.48 -1.79 -15.56
CA ASN A 152 -1.40 -2.50 -16.83
C ASN A 152 -0.35 -1.85 -17.73
N CYS A 153 0.47 -2.67 -18.36
CA CYS A 153 1.46 -2.24 -19.32
C CYS A 153 1.77 -3.41 -20.27
N PRO A 154 1.46 -3.28 -21.57
CA PRO A 154 0.84 -2.13 -22.23
C PRO A 154 -0.64 -1.92 -21.85
N LEU A 155 -1.21 -0.77 -22.23
CA LEU A 155 -2.62 -0.45 -22.05
C LEU A 155 -3.46 -0.91 -23.26
N GLU A 156 -2.85 -0.94 -24.44
CA GLU A 156 -3.50 -1.28 -25.71
C GLU A 156 -2.84 -2.51 -26.36
N ASP A 157 -3.63 -3.33 -27.04
CA ASP A 157 -3.17 -4.59 -27.64
C ASP A 157 -2.08 -4.42 -28.73
N ASN A 158 -2.02 -3.24 -29.35
CA ASN A 158 -1.05 -2.91 -30.40
C ASN A 158 0.25 -2.28 -29.87
N GLU A 159 0.37 -2.09 -28.57
CA GLU A 159 1.53 -1.50 -27.90
C GLU A 159 2.42 -2.58 -27.27
N LYS A 160 3.65 -2.22 -26.93
CA LYS A 160 4.61 -3.07 -26.25
C LYS A 160 5.04 -2.47 -24.93
N TYR A 161 5.54 -3.30 -24.04
CA TYR A 161 6.09 -2.86 -22.76
C TYR A 161 7.15 -1.76 -22.91
N GLU A 162 8.00 -1.85 -23.93
CA GLU A 162 9.09 -0.92 -24.23
C GLU A 162 8.59 0.46 -24.72
N ASP A 163 7.31 0.60 -25.07
CA ASP A 163 6.72 1.87 -25.45
C ASP A 163 6.40 2.76 -24.26
N TYR A 164 6.53 2.21 -23.02
CA TYR A 164 6.21 2.89 -21.77
C TYR A 164 7.47 3.21 -20.96
N TYR A 165 7.42 4.29 -20.21
CA TYR A 165 8.47 4.69 -19.29
C TYR A 165 7.90 5.35 -18.04
N LEU A 166 8.70 5.40 -16.99
CA LEU A 166 8.41 6.17 -15.79
C LEU A 166 9.14 7.49 -15.85
N GLU A 167 8.41 8.59 -15.68
CA GLU A 167 8.98 9.94 -15.63
C GLU A 167 8.85 10.49 -14.21
N PHE A 168 9.96 10.94 -13.65
CA PHE A 168 10.01 11.58 -12.34
C PHE A 168 10.17 13.09 -12.53
N SER A 169 9.47 13.89 -11.71
CA SER A 169 9.56 15.35 -11.75
C SER A 169 10.93 15.90 -11.35
N GLU A 170 11.67 15.11 -10.57
CA GLU A 170 13.01 15.44 -10.09
C GLU A 170 14.00 14.34 -10.47
N TYR A 171 15.27 14.68 -10.55
CA TYR A 171 16.33 13.71 -10.80
C TYR A 171 16.51 12.76 -9.63
N GLU A 172 16.34 11.47 -9.87
CA GLU A 172 16.65 10.44 -8.89
C GLU A 172 18.15 10.13 -8.94
N THR A 173 18.82 10.35 -7.80
CA THR A 173 20.28 10.19 -7.70
C THR A 173 20.70 9.12 -6.68
N CYS A 174 19.76 8.48 -6.00
CA CYS A 174 20.05 7.45 -5.03
C CYS A 174 20.47 6.13 -5.70
N SER A 175 21.33 5.39 -5.04
CA SER A 175 21.63 4.02 -5.43
C SER A 175 20.77 3.03 -4.64
N ILE A 176 20.35 1.96 -5.29
CA ILE A 176 19.49 0.94 -4.72
C ILE A 176 20.37 -0.22 -4.20
N PRO A 177 20.30 -0.56 -2.90
CA PRO A 177 20.99 -1.72 -2.38
C PRO A 177 20.34 -2.99 -2.92
N LYS A 178 21.17 -3.99 -3.27
CA LYS A 178 20.69 -5.28 -3.74
C LYS A 178 19.97 -6.05 -2.62
N SER A 179 18.85 -6.64 -2.94
CA SER A 179 18.12 -7.48 -1.99
C SER A 179 18.61 -8.93 -2.04
N PHE A 180 18.73 -9.56 -0.87
CA PHE A 180 18.89 -11.01 -0.77
C PHE A 180 17.50 -11.66 -0.83
N PRO A 181 17.19 -12.43 -1.89
CA PRO A 181 15.87 -13.02 -2.04
C PRO A 181 15.43 -13.82 -0.81
N ASN A 182 14.17 -13.65 -0.39
CA ASN A 182 13.53 -14.38 0.70
C ASN A 182 14.14 -14.23 2.10
N THR A 183 14.99 -13.22 2.32
CA THR A 183 15.68 -13.03 3.61
C THR A 183 15.25 -11.78 4.36
N GLY A 184 14.65 -10.81 3.67
CA GLY A 184 14.40 -9.47 4.22
C GLY A 184 15.67 -8.64 4.44
N LEU A 185 16.81 -9.06 3.86
CA LEU A 185 18.11 -8.38 4.02
C LEU A 185 18.49 -7.63 2.75
N LEU A 186 19.30 -6.58 2.94
CA LEU A 186 19.86 -5.77 1.87
C LEU A 186 21.40 -5.87 1.93
N ASP A 187 22.02 -5.99 0.75
CA ASP A 187 23.46 -5.84 0.61
C ASP A 187 23.78 -4.35 0.41
N LEU A 188 24.29 -3.72 1.46
CA LEU A 188 24.64 -2.31 1.42
C LEU A 188 25.94 -2.03 0.65
N GLN A 189 26.73 -3.07 0.36
CA GLN A 189 27.98 -2.96 -0.41
C GLN A 189 27.72 -3.10 -1.91
N ASP A 190 26.75 -3.91 -2.32
CA ASP A 190 26.36 -4.10 -3.71
C ASP A 190 25.13 -3.20 -4.01
N ARG A 191 25.38 -2.07 -4.67
CA ARG A 191 24.38 -1.07 -4.98
C ARG A 191 24.34 -0.79 -6.47
N THR A 192 23.14 -0.70 -7.01
CA THR A 192 22.89 -0.32 -8.41
C THR A 192 22.50 1.16 -8.47
N PRO A 193 22.94 1.94 -9.46
CA PRO A 193 22.34 3.26 -9.73
C PRO A 193 20.85 3.11 -10.01
N PHE A 194 20.10 4.11 -9.59
CA PHE A 194 18.67 4.19 -9.92
C PHE A 194 18.51 4.60 -11.37
#